data_cc190adb1e851dc65e77ce0eb2c6fe44
#
_entry.id   cc190adb1e851dc65e77ce0eb2c6fe44
#
_cell.length_a   1.000
_cell.length_b   1.000
_cell.length_c   1.000
_cell.angle_alpha   90.00
_cell.angle_beta   90.00
_cell.angle_gamma   90.00
#
_symmetry.space_group_name_H-M   'P 1'
#
loop_
_entity.id
_entity.type
_entity.pdbx_description
1 polymer ?
#
loop_
_entity_poly.entity_id
_entity_poly.type
_entity_poly.pdbx_seq_one_letter_code
_entity_poly.pdbx_strand_id
1 'polypeptide(L)'
;MAVKNDVPPVIYNLFPRFFKTIGDWGAHVDSIVSMKFNSVYVNPFHEVGGSKSLYSVKDYFKLNSEFLPSKAKTDDFTPLKEFVEKCKSNGVEVYMDLVINHTANECPLIKQHPKWYKRDESGNIAHPFAIDPGNPGSITVWGDLSEIEFDNNPDFAGMKKYWDDLVAFYQEIGINGFRCDAAYKIPKSIWEPLIANARKRVKGAKFLAESLGCTVDQTLALNGCGFDYLFNSSKWWNFEGPWCLEQHDQFRHIAPSISFPESHDTTRLAQDQPGTIEMQKNRYVLAAIFSKGLMMTTGYEHGAMKQVNVVTTRPSDMETKKWDLRQWIGRINALKLETSALCEEGQWRNMGSYDHDLLFLEKRTDNGKPGLGVMINKDWHNKRSVNRDEIPGDFGSYKKMVKVFDEKCKTVGNTGNVDLEQSEIVLFV
;
A
#
# COMPACT_ATOMS: atom_id res chain seq x y z
N MET A 1 16.56 14.69 -23.73
CA MET A 1 15.50 13.66 -23.70
C MET A 1 14.66 13.96 -22.49
N ALA A 2 13.38 14.33 -22.67
CA ALA A 2 12.47 14.53 -21.53
C ALA A 2 12.39 13.21 -20.75
N VAL A 3 12.71 13.24 -19.46
CA VAL A 3 12.46 12.16 -18.53
C VAL A 3 10.95 11.88 -18.65
N LYS A 4 10.56 10.68 -19.12
CA LYS A 4 9.17 10.24 -19.02
C LYS A 4 8.80 10.45 -17.56
N ASN A 5 7.86 11.34 -17.28
CA ASN A 5 7.34 11.52 -15.93
C ASN A 5 6.98 10.14 -15.39
N ASP A 6 7.67 9.73 -14.32
CA ASP A 6 7.44 8.45 -13.66
C ASP A 6 6.03 8.52 -13.04
N VAL A 7 5.08 7.87 -13.72
CA VAL A 7 3.68 7.87 -13.29
C VAL A 7 3.60 7.16 -11.93
N PRO A 8 3.08 7.83 -10.90
CA PRO A 8 3.01 7.23 -9.57
C PRO A 8 2.06 6.03 -9.55
N PRO A 9 2.34 5.01 -8.74
CA PRO A 9 1.45 3.87 -8.60
C PRO A 9 0.19 4.29 -7.83
N VAL A 10 -0.95 4.06 -8.46
CA VAL A 10 -2.29 4.13 -7.86
C VAL A 10 -2.80 2.71 -7.84
N ILE A 11 -2.73 2.09 -6.67
CA ILE A 11 -2.77 0.64 -6.49
C ILE A 11 -4.14 0.19 -5.98
N TYR A 12 -4.77 -0.74 -6.67
CA TYR A 12 -5.87 -1.52 -6.14
C TYR A 12 -5.32 -2.80 -5.50
N ASN A 13 -5.43 -2.94 -4.18
CA ASN A 13 -5.09 -4.18 -3.50
C ASN A 13 -6.23 -5.18 -3.69
N LEU A 14 -6.03 -6.11 -4.60
CA LEU A 14 -6.93 -7.23 -4.86
C LEU A 14 -6.68 -8.30 -3.79
N PHE A 15 -7.62 -8.46 -2.86
CA PHE A 15 -7.53 -9.49 -1.84
C PHE A 15 -8.08 -10.82 -2.40
N PRO A 16 -7.22 -11.83 -2.68
CA PRO A 16 -7.57 -12.96 -3.54
C PRO A 16 -8.71 -13.83 -3.00
N ARG A 17 -8.87 -13.92 -1.66
CA ARG A 17 -9.92 -14.75 -1.02
C ARG A 17 -11.34 -14.22 -1.18
N PHE A 18 -11.54 -13.00 -1.67
CA PHE A 18 -12.88 -12.52 -2.05
C PHE A 18 -13.36 -13.09 -3.38
N PHE A 19 -12.49 -13.75 -4.12
CA PHE A 19 -12.77 -14.32 -5.43
C PHE A 19 -12.61 -15.83 -5.37
N LYS A 20 -13.34 -16.55 -6.25
CA LYS A 20 -13.25 -18.03 -6.29
C LYS A 20 -12.03 -18.51 -7.02
N THR A 21 -11.65 -17.84 -8.11
CA THR A 21 -10.55 -18.25 -8.97
C THR A 21 -9.78 -17.05 -9.52
N ILE A 22 -8.58 -17.30 -10.04
CA ILE A 22 -7.79 -16.28 -10.77
C ILE A 22 -8.56 -15.73 -11.98
N GLY A 23 -9.43 -16.53 -12.60
CA GLY A 23 -10.31 -16.06 -13.67
C GLY A 23 -11.27 -14.96 -13.20
N ASP A 24 -11.76 -15.05 -11.96
CA ASP A 24 -12.61 -14.00 -11.37
C ASP A 24 -11.83 -12.72 -11.10
N TRP A 25 -10.51 -12.80 -10.77
CA TRP A 25 -9.64 -11.62 -10.68
C TRP A 25 -9.60 -10.90 -12.03
N GLY A 26 -9.45 -11.66 -13.12
CA GLY A 26 -9.51 -11.13 -14.48
C GLY A 26 -10.83 -10.45 -14.79
N ALA A 27 -11.96 -11.01 -14.38
CA ALA A 27 -13.26 -10.39 -14.56
C ALA A 27 -13.43 -9.06 -13.79
N HIS A 28 -12.66 -8.85 -12.70
CA HIS A 28 -12.70 -7.63 -11.90
C HIS A 28 -11.85 -6.46 -12.47
N VAL A 29 -10.95 -6.73 -13.43
CA VAL A 29 -10.03 -5.73 -14.01
C VAL A 29 -10.77 -4.51 -14.57
N ASP A 30 -11.91 -4.70 -15.24
CA ASP A 30 -12.67 -3.60 -15.83
C ASP A 30 -13.19 -2.62 -14.77
N SER A 31 -13.57 -3.13 -13.59
CA SER A 31 -13.93 -2.30 -12.43
C SER A 31 -12.74 -1.49 -11.91
N ILE A 32 -11.57 -2.11 -11.81
CA ILE A 32 -10.31 -1.47 -11.39
C ILE A 32 -9.97 -0.33 -12.33
N VAL A 33 -10.01 -0.58 -13.64
CA VAL A 33 -9.73 0.42 -14.69
C VAL A 33 -10.73 1.57 -14.65
N SER A 34 -12.02 1.29 -14.44
CA SER A 34 -13.06 2.32 -14.34
C SER A 34 -12.80 3.29 -13.19
N MET A 35 -12.20 2.83 -12.11
CA MET A 35 -11.76 3.64 -10.97
C MET A 35 -10.39 4.31 -11.19
N LYS A 36 -9.78 4.21 -12.38
CA LYS A 36 -8.50 4.84 -12.74
C LYS A 36 -7.30 4.36 -11.90
N PHE A 37 -7.34 3.14 -11.39
CA PHE A 37 -6.13 2.48 -10.88
C PHE A 37 -5.24 2.09 -12.04
N ASN A 38 -3.93 2.30 -11.88
CA ASN A 38 -2.91 1.93 -12.88
C ASN A 38 -2.05 0.74 -12.44
N SER A 39 -2.31 0.22 -11.25
CA SER A 39 -1.63 -0.94 -10.71
C SER A 39 -2.57 -1.78 -9.86
N VAL A 40 -2.36 -3.09 -9.88
CA VAL A 40 -3.02 -4.05 -9.01
C VAL A 40 -1.97 -4.74 -8.15
N TYR A 41 -2.17 -4.78 -6.85
CA TYR A 41 -1.36 -5.57 -5.92
C TYR A 41 -2.19 -6.75 -5.43
N VAL A 42 -1.68 -7.97 -5.59
CA VAL A 42 -2.32 -9.21 -5.15
C VAL A 42 -1.56 -9.78 -3.95
N ASN A 43 -2.28 -10.00 -2.82
CA ASN A 43 -1.71 -10.71 -1.66
C ASN A 43 -1.25 -12.11 -2.06
N PRO A 44 -0.43 -12.82 -1.22
CA PRO A 44 0.17 -14.08 -1.61
C PRO A 44 -0.85 -15.08 -2.16
N PHE A 45 -0.51 -15.71 -3.27
CA PHE A 45 -1.37 -16.64 -4.00
C PHE A 45 -0.70 -18.01 -4.23
N HIS A 46 0.39 -18.24 -3.55
CA HIS A 46 1.17 -19.48 -3.60
C HIS A 46 0.51 -20.63 -2.82
N GLU A 47 0.99 -21.87 -3.02
CA GLU A 47 0.62 -22.99 -2.16
C GLU A 47 0.95 -22.67 -0.71
N VAL A 48 -0.03 -22.88 0.18
CA VAL A 48 0.07 -22.53 1.62
C VAL A 48 0.27 -23.75 2.50
N GLY A 49 0.82 -23.54 3.69
CA GLY A 49 0.97 -24.55 4.73
C GLY A 49 -0.33 -24.94 5.43
N GLY A 50 -0.22 -25.72 6.49
CA GLY A 50 -1.34 -26.28 7.25
C GLY A 50 -2.25 -25.24 7.91
N SER A 51 -1.72 -24.07 8.28
CA SER A 51 -2.50 -22.96 8.82
C SER A 51 -3.48 -22.34 7.84
N LYS A 52 -3.28 -22.53 6.53
CA LYS A 52 -4.04 -21.90 5.45
C LYS A 52 -3.85 -20.39 5.35
N SER A 53 -2.97 -19.78 6.11
CA SER A 53 -2.61 -18.36 5.94
C SER A 53 -1.97 -18.15 4.57
N LEU A 54 -2.38 -17.08 3.87
CA LEU A 54 -1.77 -16.71 2.58
C LEU A 54 -0.28 -16.40 2.74
N TYR A 55 0.14 -15.93 3.91
CA TYR A 55 1.53 -15.62 4.22
C TYR A 55 2.35 -16.85 4.66
N SER A 56 1.69 -17.98 4.95
CA SER A 56 2.35 -19.25 5.24
C SER A 56 2.68 -19.99 3.94
N VAL A 57 3.64 -19.44 3.17
CA VAL A 57 4.01 -19.98 1.85
C VAL A 57 4.75 -21.30 2.00
N LYS A 58 4.19 -22.37 1.40
CA LYS A 58 4.78 -23.71 1.38
C LYS A 58 5.58 -23.97 0.13
N ASP A 59 5.10 -23.55 -1.03
CA ASP A 59 5.79 -23.72 -2.31
C ASP A 59 5.58 -22.50 -3.20
N TYR A 60 6.67 -21.79 -3.49
CA TYR A 60 6.66 -20.56 -4.27
C TYR A 60 6.42 -20.79 -5.77
N PHE A 61 6.63 -22.02 -6.25
CA PHE A 61 6.47 -22.40 -7.66
C PHE A 61 5.18 -23.21 -7.89
N LYS A 62 4.20 -23.03 -6.99
CA LYS A 62 2.84 -23.55 -7.10
C LYS A 62 1.81 -22.51 -6.70
N LEU A 63 0.73 -22.48 -7.44
CA LEU A 63 -0.44 -21.69 -7.12
C LEU A 63 -1.26 -22.36 -6.00
N ASN A 64 -1.91 -21.56 -5.17
CA ASN A 64 -2.86 -22.03 -4.18
C ASN A 64 -4.06 -22.68 -4.91
N SER A 65 -4.35 -23.93 -4.60
CA SER A 65 -5.46 -24.67 -5.21
C SER A 65 -6.82 -24.05 -4.95
N GLU A 66 -6.97 -23.20 -3.90
CA GLU A 66 -8.21 -22.46 -3.63
C GLU A 66 -8.53 -21.44 -4.73
N PHE A 67 -7.53 -20.99 -5.49
CA PHE A 67 -7.68 -19.98 -6.55
C PHE A 67 -7.73 -20.57 -7.95
N LEU A 68 -7.82 -21.88 -8.04
CA LEU A 68 -7.83 -22.61 -9.31
C LEU A 68 -9.18 -23.32 -9.53
N PRO A 69 -9.58 -23.53 -10.78
CA PRO A 69 -10.69 -24.44 -11.07
C PRO A 69 -10.46 -25.84 -10.49
N SER A 70 -11.55 -26.53 -10.15
CA SER A 70 -11.47 -27.92 -9.65
C SER A 70 -10.66 -28.79 -10.59
N LYS A 71 -9.70 -29.55 -10.04
CA LYS A 71 -8.77 -30.46 -10.77
C LYS A 71 -7.70 -29.75 -11.62
N ALA A 72 -7.59 -28.44 -11.60
CA ALA A 72 -6.46 -27.75 -12.22
C ALA A 72 -5.15 -28.11 -11.49
N LYS A 73 -4.04 -28.13 -12.24
CA LYS A 73 -2.72 -28.37 -11.66
C LYS A 73 -2.19 -27.10 -11.01
N THR A 74 -1.61 -27.22 -9.83
CA THR A 74 -1.07 -26.09 -9.07
C THR A 74 0.23 -25.52 -9.68
N ASP A 75 0.91 -26.30 -10.52
CA ASP A 75 2.10 -25.89 -11.29
C ASP A 75 1.77 -25.34 -12.69
N ASP A 76 0.48 -25.22 -13.03
CA ASP A 76 0.02 -24.57 -14.25
C ASP A 76 -0.25 -23.07 -13.98
N PHE A 77 0.65 -22.22 -14.44
CA PHE A 77 0.57 -20.76 -14.31
C PHE A 77 -0.21 -20.08 -15.44
N THR A 78 -0.83 -20.83 -16.35
CA THR A 78 -1.63 -20.26 -17.45
C THR A 78 -2.69 -19.26 -16.95
N PRO A 79 -3.51 -19.58 -15.90
CA PRO A 79 -4.51 -18.63 -15.41
C PRO A 79 -3.89 -17.30 -14.89
N LEU A 80 -2.74 -17.39 -14.25
CA LEU A 80 -2.02 -16.20 -13.77
C LEU A 80 -1.47 -15.36 -14.92
N LYS A 81 -0.92 -15.99 -15.95
CA LYS A 81 -0.44 -15.31 -17.16
C LYS A 81 -1.58 -14.60 -17.90
N GLU A 82 -2.74 -15.23 -18.01
CA GLU A 82 -3.94 -14.64 -18.62
C GLU A 82 -4.42 -13.42 -17.83
N PHE A 83 -4.43 -13.50 -16.49
CA PHE A 83 -4.75 -12.35 -15.62
C PHE A 83 -3.76 -11.19 -15.81
N VAL A 84 -2.45 -11.49 -15.78
CA VAL A 84 -1.39 -10.50 -15.96
C VAL A 84 -1.51 -9.83 -17.34
N GLU A 85 -1.72 -10.60 -18.40
CA GLU A 85 -1.87 -10.05 -19.76
C GLU A 85 -3.14 -9.20 -19.89
N LYS A 86 -4.25 -9.62 -19.24
CA LYS A 86 -5.46 -8.80 -19.20
C LYS A 86 -5.22 -7.46 -18.48
N CYS A 87 -4.51 -7.47 -17.34
CA CYS A 87 -4.12 -6.22 -16.68
C CYS A 87 -3.27 -5.34 -17.59
N LYS A 88 -2.23 -5.90 -18.18
CA LYS A 88 -1.29 -5.20 -19.05
C LYS A 88 -1.96 -4.60 -20.29
N SER A 89 -2.85 -5.34 -20.94
CA SER A 89 -3.60 -4.85 -22.11
C SER A 89 -4.55 -3.69 -21.77
N ASN A 90 -4.90 -3.53 -20.48
CA ASN A 90 -5.68 -2.42 -19.97
C ASN A 90 -4.81 -1.31 -19.31
N GLY A 91 -3.48 -1.37 -19.46
CA GLY A 91 -2.56 -0.37 -18.90
C GLY A 91 -2.38 -0.47 -17.38
N VAL A 92 -2.65 -1.63 -16.79
CA VAL A 92 -2.53 -1.89 -15.35
C VAL A 92 -1.32 -2.78 -15.09
N GLU A 93 -0.39 -2.32 -14.25
CA GLU A 93 0.75 -3.13 -13.77
C GLU A 93 0.30 -4.11 -12.69
N VAL A 94 0.88 -5.31 -12.66
CA VAL A 94 0.60 -6.31 -11.63
C VAL A 94 1.76 -6.39 -10.65
N TYR A 95 1.45 -6.21 -9.37
CA TYR A 95 2.37 -6.39 -8.24
C TYR A 95 1.95 -7.60 -7.43
N MET A 96 2.92 -8.39 -6.99
CA MET A 96 2.70 -9.51 -6.09
C MET A 96 3.33 -9.26 -4.72
N ASP A 97 2.87 -10.01 -3.72
CA ASP A 97 3.52 -10.03 -2.42
C ASP A 97 4.77 -10.94 -2.46
N LEU A 98 5.92 -10.41 -2.09
CA LEU A 98 7.17 -11.13 -1.99
C LEU A 98 7.47 -11.41 -0.51
N VAL A 99 7.11 -12.60 -0.07
CA VAL A 99 7.29 -13.07 1.32
C VAL A 99 8.56 -13.93 1.36
N ILE A 100 9.67 -13.37 1.81
CA ILE A 100 10.97 -14.06 1.86
C ILE A 100 11.67 -13.98 3.23
N ASN A 101 11.02 -13.41 4.25
CA ASN A 101 11.53 -13.40 5.62
C ASN A 101 11.13 -14.64 6.43
N HIS A 102 10.17 -15.40 5.95
CA HIS A 102 9.68 -16.65 6.55
C HIS A 102 9.02 -17.55 5.50
N THR A 103 8.76 -18.79 5.88
CA THR A 103 7.99 -19.76 5.09
C THR A 103 6.99 -20.50 5.99
N ALA A 104 6.11 -21.31 5.41
CA ALA A 104 5.33 -22.29 6.18
C ALA A 104 6.27 -23.30 6.89
N ASN A 105 5.82 -23.86 8.01
CA ASN A 105 6.54 -24.95 8.71
C ASN A 105 6.68 -26.21 7.85
N GLU A 106 5.83 -26.39 6.86
CA GLU A 106 5.85 -27.53 5.93
C GLU A 106 6.59 -27.24 4.62
N CYS A 107 7.27 -26.09 4.53
CA CYS A 107 8.01 -25.72 3.33
C CYS A 107 9.14 -26.74 3.06
N PRO A 108 9.24 -27.30 1.84
CA PRO A 108 10.32 -28.26 1.49
C PRO A 108 11.72 -27.70 1.67
N LEU A 109 11.91 -26.39 1.57
CA LEU A 109 13.20 -25.73 1.78
C LEU A 109 13.80 -26.01 3.16
N ILE A 110 12.97 -26.26 4.19
CA ILE A 110 13.43 -26.60 5.54
C ILE A 110 14.29 -27.88 5.53
N LYS A 111 13.88 -28.85 4.74
CA LYS A 111 14.63 -30.15 4.59
C LYS A 111 15.78 -30.03 3.60
N GLN A 112 15.59 -29.26 2.53
CA GLN A 112 16.59 -29.09 1.48
C GLN A 112 17.75 -28.20 1.93
N HIS A 113 17.43 -27.13 2.71
CA HIS A 113 18.36 -26.11 3.16
C HIS A 113 18.17 -25.80 4.65
N PRO A 114 18.40 -26.75 5.56
CA PRO A 114 18.11 -26.58 7.00
C PRO A 114 18.88 -25.43 7.66
N LYS A 115 19.98 -25.00 7.04
CA LYS A 115 20.83 -23.91 7.52
C LYS A 115 20.31 -22.52 7.10
N TRP A 116 19.28 -22.46 6.25
CA TRP A 116 18.61 -21.21 5.88
C TRP A 116 17.59 -20.76 6.91
N TYR A 117 17.36 -21.56 7.96
CA TYR A 117 16.36 -21.29 8.98
C TYR A 117 16.99 -21.01 10.33
N LYS A 118 16.53 -19.95 10.95
CA LYS A 118 16.95 -19.53 12.29
C LYS A 118 16.58 -20.59 13.33
N ARG A 119 17.44 -20.72 14.35
CA ARG A 119 17.20 -21.63 15.46
C ARG A 119 17.01 -20.87 16.75
N ASP A 120 16.08 -21.35 17.59
CA ASP A 120 15.95 -20.92 18.96
C ASP A 120 17.06 -21.51 19.88
N GLU A 121 17.06 -21.10 21.14
CA GLU A 121 18.05 -21.58 22.13
C GLU A 121 18.00 -23.10 22.38
N SER A 122 16.86 -23.74 22.06
CA SER A 122 16.67 -25.19 22.18
C SER A 122 17.04 -25.95 20.90
N GLY A 123 17.47 -25.24 19.84
CA GLY A 123 17.83 -25.81 18.54
C GLY A 123 16.64 -26.07 17.61
N ASN A 124 15.41 -25.73 17.98
CA ASN A 124 14.24 -25.80 17.11
C ASN A 124 14.26 -24.63 16.11
N ILE A 125 13.49 -24.76 15.02
CA ILE A 125 13.31 -23.64 14.09
C ILE A 125 12.60 -22.51 14.83
N ALA A 126 13.14 -21.28 14.74
CA ALA A 126 12.55 -20.09 15.32
C ALA A 126 11.30 -19.64 14.53
N HIS A 127 10.34 -19.09 15.24
CA HIS A 127 9.16 -18.49 14.66
C HIS A 127 9.31 -16.96 14.55
N PRO A 128 8.89 -16.34 13.46
CA PRO A 128 8.91 -14.90 13.36
C PRO A 128 7.91 -14.27 14.34
N PHE A 129 8.23 -13.09 14.83
CA PHE A 129 7.40 -12.34 15.76
C PHE A 129 7.41 -10.85 15.42
N ALA A 130 6.41 -10.13 15.91
CA ALA A 130 6.37 -8.68 15.94
C ALA A 130 6.15 -8.17 17.36
N ILE A 131 6.74 -7.02 17.65
CA ILE A 131 6.52 -6.25 18.87
C ILE A 131 5.69 -5.04 18.48
N ASP A 132 4.59 -4.79 19.19
CA ASP A 132 3.79 -3.60 18.97
C ASP A 132 4.61 -2.33 19.32
N PRO A 133 4.89 -1.42 18.39
CA PRO A 133 5.67 -0.22 18.65
C PRO A 133 5.03 0.70 19.70
N GLY A 134 3.69 0.69 19.80
CA GLY A 134 2.92 1.46 20.78
C GLY A 134 2.83 0.78 22.15
N ASN A 135 3.11 -0.53 22.21
CA ASN A 135 3.09 -1.32 23.44
C ASN A 135 4.16 -2.43 23.39
N PRO A 136 5.42 -2.13 23.74
CA PRO A 136 6.54 -3.09 23.63
C PRO A 136 6.37 -4.39 24.43
N GLY A 137 5.42 -4.44 25.38
CA GLY A 137 5.05 -5.67 26.09
C GLY A 137 4.11 -6.60 25.30
N SER A 138 3.55 -6.12 24.19
CA SER A 138 2.68 -6.90 23.30
C SER A 138 3.50 -7.54 22.20
N ILE A 139 3.74 -8.85 22.32
CA ILE A 139 4.49 -9.64 21.34
C ILE A 139 3.55 -10.62 20.66
N THR A 140 3.49 -10.58 19.34
CA THR A 140 2.77 -11.56 18.52
C THR A 140 3.77 -12.51 17.89
N VAL A 141 3.63 -13.81 18.17
CA VAL A 141 4.46 -14.88 17.59
C VAL A 141 3.62 -15.68 16.61
N TRP A 142 4.12 -15.85 15.38
CA TRP A 142 3.47 -16.67 14.35
C TRP A 142 4.04 -18.09 14.33
N GLY A 143 3.46 -18.95 15.17
CA GLY A 143 3.92 -20.33 15.36
C GLY A 143 3.71 -21.27 14.17
N ASP A 144 2.98 -20.84 13.14
CA ASP A 144 2.79 -21.56 11.87
C ASP A 144 3.86 -21.23 10.81
N LEU A 145 4.77 -20.32 11.14
CA LEU A 145 5.82 -19.84 10.26
C LEU A 145 7.21 -20.23 10.76
N SER A 146 8.14 -20.39 9.84
CA SER A 146 9.56 -20.67 10.08
C SER A 146 10.41 -19.50 9.62
N GLU A 147 11.18 -18.89 10.54
CA GLU A 147 11.97 -17.69 10.28
C GLU A 147 13.24 -17.99 9.48
N ILE A 148 13.54 -17.18 8.46
CA ILE A 148 14.76 -17.31 7.64
C ILE A 148 15.95 -16.69 8.39
N GLU A 149 17.10 -17.37 8.32
CA GLU A 149 18.38 -16.91 8.87
C GLU A 149 19.19 -16.16 7.80
N PHE A 150 19.37 -14.88 8.01
CA PHE A 150 20.15 -14.03 7.09
C PHE A 150 21.57 -13.75 7.57
N ASP A 151 21.78 -13.63 8.87
CA ASP A 151 23.03 -13.11 9.43
C ASP A 151 24.12 -14.20 9.53
N ASN A 152 23.74 -15.39 10.00
CA ASN A 152 24.65 -16.50 10.25
C ASN A 152 24.46 -17.66 9.26
N ASN A 153 23.99 -17.37 8.05
CA ASN A 153 23.73 -18.41 7.05
C ASN A 153 25.01 -18.79 6.30
N PRO A 154 25.52 -20.03 6.47
CA PRO A 154 26.74 -20.48 5.78
C PRO A 154 26.54 -20.70 4.27
N ASP A 155 25.29 -20.80 3.80
CA ASP A 155 24.94 -20.89 2.38
C ASP A 155 24.19 -19.63 1.90
N PHE A 156 24.68 -18.47 2.33
CA PHE A 156 24.09 -17.18 1.99
C PHE A 156 24.04 -16.93 0.48
N ALA A 157 25.03 -17.42 -0.27
CA ALA A 157 25.07 -17.28 -1.72
C ALA A 157 23.97 -18.11 -2.41
N GLY A 158 23.76 -19.36 -1.96
CA GLY A 158 22.68 -20.22 -2.47
C GLY A 158 21.30 -19.63 -2.17
N MET A 159 21.10 -19.11 -0.96
CA MET A 159 19.85 -18.47 -0.58
C MET A 159 19.57 -17.20 -1.44
N LYS A 160 20.57 -16.34 -1.66
CA LYS A 160 20.41 -15.17 -2.55
C LYS A 160 20.04 -15.57 -3.96
N LYS A 161 20.69 -16.62 -4.48
CA LYS A 161 20.37 -17.14 -5.82
C LYS A 161 18.95 -17.63 -5.89
N TYR A 162 18.47 -18.37 -4.89
CA TYR A 162 17.09 -18.88 -4.86
C TYR A 162 16.05 -17.75 -4.92
N TRP A 163 16.23 -16.69 -4.12
CA TRP A 163 15.33 -15.54 -4.15
C TRP A 163 15.41 -14.75 -5.47
N ASP A 164 16.60 -14.67 -6.07
CA ASP A 164 16.77 -14.05 -7.38
C ASP A 164 16.09 -14.88 -8.50
N ASP A 165 16.22 -16.21 -8.47
CA ASP A 165 15.54 -17.12 -9.39
C ASP A 165 14.00 -17.03 -9.24
N LEU A 166 13.52 -16.90 -8.01
CA LEU A 166 12.08 -16.70 -7.73
C LEU A 166 11.55 -15.41 -8.38
N VAL A 167 12.24 -14.29 -8.18
CA VAL A 167 11.86 -13.01 -8.80
C VAL A 167 11.93 -13.11 -10.32
N ALA A 168 12.98 -13.77 -10.88
CA ALA A 168 13.12 -13.99 -12.31
C ALA A 168 11.95 -14.80 -12.89
N PHE A 169 11.53 -15.86 -12.21
CA PHE A 169 10.40 -16.70 -12.62
C PHE A 169 9.09 -15.88 -12.73
N TYR A 170 8.80 -15.03 -11.75
CA TYR A 170 7.60 -14.20 -11.81
C TYR A 170 7.70 -13.05 -12.81
N GLN A 171 8.92 -12.56 -13.08
CA GLN A 171 9.15 -11.62 -14.18
C GLN A 171 8.89 -12.24 -15.56
N GLU A 172 9.20 -13.52 -15.75
CA GLU A 172 8.88 -14.28 -16.99
C GLU A 172 7.36 -14.47 -17.16
N ILE A 173 6.59 -14.53 -16.07
CA ILE A 173 5.11 -14.51 -16.10
C ILE A 173 4.57 -13.13 -16.50
N GLY A 174 5.37 -12.07 -16.34
CA GLY A 174 5.00 -10.68 -16.65
C GLY A 174 4.73 -9.83 -15.42
N ILE A 175 4.97 -10.33 -14.20
CA ILE A 175 4.87 -9.58 -12.95
C ILE A 175 6.15 -8.75 -12.77
N ASN A 176 6.02 -7.43 -12.73
CA ASN A 176 7.14 -6.51 -12.66
C ASN A 176 7.14 -5.63 -11.40
N GLY A 177 6.23 -5.89 -10.47
CA GLY A 177 6.14 -5.19 -9.20
C GLY A 177 6.08 -6.17 -8.03
N PHE A 178 6.75 -5.80 -6.93
CA PHE A 178 6.87 -6.64 -5.74
C PHE A 178 6.62 -5.79 -4.49
N ARG A 179 5.54 -6.09 -3.76
CA ARG A 179 5.37 -5.61 -2.39
C ARG A 179 6.15 -6.56 -1.50
N CYS A 180 7.16 -6.04 -0.82
CA CYS A 180 8.11 -6.82 -0.04
C CYS A 180 7.62 -6.88 1.41
N ASP A 181 7.13 -8.04 1.80
CA ASP A 181 6.58 -8.31 3.12
C ASP A 181 7.63 -8.15 4.21
N ALA A 182 7.30 -7.44 5.30
CA ALA A 182 8.19 -7.15 6.43
C ALA A 182 9.62 -6.79 5.98
N ALA A 183 9.75 -5.89 5.00
CA ALA A 183 11.02 -5.58 4.34
C ALA A 183 12.13 -5.21 5.32
N TYR A 184 11.78 -4.59 6.44
CA TYR A 184 12.69 -4.17 7.50
C TYR A 184 13.35 -5.34 8.27
N LYS A 185 12.84 -6.57 8.13
CA LYS A 185 13.43 -7.78 8.73
C LYS A 185 14.52 -8.42 7.88
N ILE A 186 14.69 -7.94 6.66
CA ILE A 186 15.58 -8.54 5.67
C ILE A 186 16.72 -7.57 5.41
N PRO A 187 18.00 -8.03 5.52
CA PRO A 187 19.14 -7.14 5.43
C PRO A 187 19.37 -6.58 4.02
N LYS A 188 20.00 -5.40 3.94
CA LYS A 188 20.38 -4.74 2.69
C LYS A 188 21.19 -5.66 1.77
N SER A 189 22.02 -6.55 2.31
CA SER A 189 22.82 -7.52 1.54
C SER A 189 21.98 -8.53 0.72
N ILE A 190 20.68 -8.64 1.02
CA ILE A 190 19.70 -9.38 0.21
C ILE A 190 19.00 -8.42 -0.75
N TRP A 191 18.44 -7.31 -0.25
CA TRP A 191 17.61 -6.42 -1.08
C TRP A 191 18.37 -5.78 -2.23
N GLU A 192 19.55 -5.21 -1.95
CA GLU A 192 20.31 -4.45 -2.95
C GLU A 192 20.63 -5.28 -4.20
N PRO A 193 21.24 -6.48 -4.11
CA PRO A 193 21.52 -7.31 -5.28
C PRO A 193 20.25 -7.87 -5.93
N LEU A 194 19.24 -8.26 -5.16
CA LEU A 194 17.98 -8.77 -5.68
C LEU A 194 17.28 -7.74 -6.57
N ILE A 195 17.12 -6.52 -6.06
CA ILE A 195 16.49 -5.40 -6.76
C ILE A 195 17.33 -5.01 -8.00
N ALA A 196 18.65 -4.93 -7.86
CA ALA A 196 19.53 -4.60 -8.97
C ALA A 196 19.45 -5.65 -10.09
N ASN A 197 19.43 -6.94 -9.77
CA ASN A 197 19.32 -8.01 -10.75
C ASN A 197 17.94 -8.03 -11.42
N ALA A 198 16.87 -7.86 -10.66
CA ALA A 198 15.51 -7.76 -11.22
C ALA A 198 15.39 -6.63 -12.23
N ARG A 199 16.00 -5.46 -11.97
CA ARG A 199 16.01 -4.32 -12.90
C ARG A 199 16.91 -4.51 -14.12
N LYS A 200 17.96 -5.32 -14.02
CA LYS A 200 18.74 -5.73 -15.20
C LYS A 200 17.92 -6.60 -16.15
N ARG A 201 17.07 -7.50 -15.61
CA ARG A 201 16.18 -8.36 -16.40
C ARG A 201 15.00 -7.56 -16.99
N VAL A 202 14.34 -6.78 -16.15
CA VAL A 202 13.17 -5.99 -16.54
C VAL A 202 13.38 -4.53 -16.10
N LYS A 203 13.68 -3.67 -17.07
CA LYS A 203 13.83 -2.23 -16.81
C LYS A 203 12.51 -1.66 -16.27
N GLY A 204 12.60 -1.01 -15.10
CA GLY A 204 11.42 -0.42 -14.45
C GLY A 204 10.69 -1.38 -13.50
N ALA A 205 11.25 -2.56 -13.21
CA ALA A 205 10.76 -3.40 -12.12
C ALA A 205 10.72 -2.62 -10.81
N LYS A 206 9.58 -2.67 -10.10
CA LYS A 206 9.30 -1.87 -8.89
C LYS A 206 9.30 -2.73 -7.64
N PHE A 207 9.89 -2.18 -6.58
CA PHE A 207 9.93 -2.81 -5.26
C PHE A 207 9.38 -1.85 -4.22
N LEU A 208 8.35 -2.30 -3.50
CA LEU A 208 7.60 -1.52 -2.54
C LEU A 208 7.80 -2.15 -1.15
N ALA A 209 8.49 -1.44 -0.25
CA ALA A 209 8.77 -1.98 1.08
C ALA A 209 7.59 -1.81 2.02
N GLU A 210 7.11 -2.91 2.57
CA GLU A 210 6.20 -2.87 3.71
C GLU A 210 7.03 -2.58 4.97
N SER A 211 6.64 -1.53 5.71
CA SER A 211 7.28 -1.05 6.93
C SER A 211 6.29 -0.82 8.07
N LEU A 212 5.11 -1.44 8.01
CA LEU A 212 4.13 -1.35 9.08
C LEU A 212 4.57 -2.17 10.31
N GLY A 213 4.38 -1.60 11.50
CA GLY A 213 4.73 -2.25 12.75
C GLY A 213 6.24 -2.31 13.05
N CYS A 214 7.08 -1.60 12.29
CA CYS A 214 8.51 -1.48 12.55
C CYS A 214 8.84 -0.21 13.33
N THR A 215 10.03 -0.17 13.91
CA THR A 215 10.58 1.03 14.54
C THR A 215 11.09 2.02 13.50
N VAL A 216 11.31 3.27 13.94
CA VAL A 216 11.96 4.31 13.09
C VAL A 216 13.31 3.83 12.57
N ASP A 217 14.15 3.26 13.42
CA ASP A 217 15.50 2.78 13.04
C ASP A 217 15.42 1.65 11.99
N GLN A 218 14.44 0.75 12.11
CA GLN A 218 14.20 -0.31 11.12
C GLN A 218 13.80 0.27 9.76
N THR A 219 12.98 1.32 9.75
CA THR A 219 12.64 2.01 8.49
C THR A 219 13.87 2.71 7.90
N LEU A 220 14.66 3.39 8.74
CA LEU A 220 15.89 4.06 8.30
C LEU A 220 16.92 3.08 7.72
N ALA A 221 16.99 1.85 8.23
CA ALA A 221 17.87 0.80 7.72
C ALA A 221 17.54 0.36 6.28
N LEU A 222 16.35 0.67 5.75
CA LEU A 222 15.99 0.43 4.35
C LEU A 222 16.67 1.41 3.38
N ASN A 223 17.35 2.43 3.91
CA ASN A 223 18.06 3.40 3.07
C ASN A 223 19.16 2.73 2.23
N GLY A 224 19.14 3.00 0.93
CA GLY A 224 20.09 2.43 -0.02
C GLY A 224 19.88 0.95 -0.35
N CYS A 225 18.77 0.32 0.07
CA CYS A 225 18.37 -1.02 -0.39
C CYS A 225 17.88 -1.02 -1.84
N GLY A 226 17.46 0.15 -2.36
CA GLY A 226 17.02 0.30 -3.73
C GLY A 226 15.50 0.25 -3.92
N PHE A 227 14.70 0.33 -2.86
CA PHE A 227 13.24 0.40 -2.96
C PHE A 227 12.77 1.62 -3.74
N ASP A 228 11.68 1.46 -4.49
CA ASP A 228 11.03 2.56 -5.21
C ASP A 228 10.05 3.32 -4.33
N TYR A 229 9.41 2.61 -3.39
CA TYR A 229 8.41 3.17 -2.48
C TYR A 229 8.46 2.50 -1.10
N LEU A 230 8.06 3.25 -0.06
CA LEU A 230 7.78 2.75 1.28
C LEU A 230 6.30 2.91 1.59
N PHE A 231 5.64 1.91 2.17
CA PHE A 231 4.33 2.11 2.77
C PHE A 231 4.48 2.91 4.05
N ASN A 232 3.62 3.91 4.25
CA ASN A 232 3.63 4.75 5.44
C ASN A 232 2.49 4.39 6.42
N SER A 233 2.37 5.12 7.52
CA SER A 233 1.38 4.90 8.57
C SER A 233 0.11 5.74 8.41
N SER A 234 -0.23 6.17 7.18
CA SER A 234 -1.31 7.14 6.91
C SER A 234 -2.70 6.71 7.39
N LYS A 235 -2.96 5.42 7.55
CA LYS A 235 -4.19 4.89 8.20
C LYS A 235 -4.45 5.57 9.55
N TRP A 236 -3.41 5.86 10.33
CA TRP A 236 -3.52 6.40 11.70
C TRP A 236 -3.31 7.92 11.81
N TRP A 237 -3.03 8.60 10.71
CA TRP A 237 -2.76 10.03 10.73
C TRP A 237 -4.02 10.83 11.05
N ASN A 238 -4.03 11.48 12.21
CA ASN A 238 -5.14 12.28 12.73
C ASN A 238 -4.86 13.80 12.68
N PHE A 239 -3.61 14.19 12.50
CA PHE A 239 -3.17 15.58 12.50
C PHE A 239 -3.52 16.34 13.79
N GLU A 240 -3.51 15.66 14.93
CA GLU A 240 -3.64 16.26 16.25
C GLU A 240 -2.30 16.80 16.78
N GLY A 241 -1.20 16.48 16.09
CA GLY A 241 0.15 16.91 16.42
C GLY A 241 1.10 16.82 15.22
N PRO A 242 2.36 17.24 15.38
CA PRO A 242 3.34 17.32 14.28
C PRO A 242 3.86 15.96 13.79
N TRP A 243 3.69 14.90 14.57
CA TRP A 243 4.33 13.60 14.36
C TRP A 243 4.13 13.00 12.95
N CYS A 244 2.95 13.24 12.33
CA CYS A 244 2.67 12.74 10.99
C CYS A 244 3.61 13.36 9.95
N LEU A 245 3.78 14.70 10.03
CA LEU A 245 4.63 15.44 9.10
C LEU A 245 6.11 15.17 9.37
N GLU A 246 6.50 15.06 10.65
CA GLU A 246 7.87 14.72 11.06
C GLU A 246 8.27 13.32 10.56
N GLN A 247 7.39 12.32 10.72
CA GLN A 247 7.63 10.97 10.22
C GLN A 247 7.75 10.96 8.69
N HIS A 248 6.86 11.67 7.99
CA HIS A 248 6.94 11.80 6.54
C HIS A 248 8.26 12.43 6.10
N ASP A 249 8.65 13.56 6.71
CA ASP A 249 9.88 14.26 6.35
C ASP A 249 11.13 13.40 6.60
N GLN A 250 11.13 12.61 7.67
CA GLN A 250 12.21 11.70 8.01
C GLN A 250 12.38 10.57 6.98
N PHE A 251 11.27 10.02 6.46
CA PHE A 251 11.33 8.82 5.60
C PHE A 251 11.34 9.12 4.10
N ARG A 252 10.77 10.26 3.65
CA ARG A 252 10.69 10.61 2.21
C ARG A 252 12.06 10.66 1.51
N HIS A 253 13.17 10.77 2.26
CA HIS A 253 14.53 10.76 1.73
C HIS A 253 15.06 9.35 1.45
N ILE A 254 14.41 8.30 1.97
CA ILE A 254 14.76 6.90 1.68
C ILE A 254 14.17 6.50 0.33
N ALA A 255 12.88 6.68 0.18
CA ALA A 255 12.10 6.51 -1.04
C ALA A 255 10.76 7.25 -0.91
N PRO A 256 10.10 7.62 -2.02
CA PRO A 256 8.73 8.11 -1.99
C PRO A 256 7.79 7.15 -1.26
N SER A 257 6.74 7.68 -0.64
CA SER A 257 5.79 6.86 0.12
C SER A 257 4.54 6.45 -0.67
N ILE A 258 3.90 5.39 -0.19
CA ILE A 258 2.54 4.98 -0.55
C ILE A 258 1.67 5.15 0.67
N SER A 259 0.65 6.02 0.54
CA SER A 259 -0.40 6.19 1.54
C SER A 259 -1.60 5.31 1.25
N PHE A 260 -2.32 4.97 2.30
CA PHE A 260 -3.54 4.16 2.20
C PHE A 260 -4.51 4.48 3.35
N PRO A 261 -5.84 4.46 3.11
CA PRO A 261 -6.83 4.68 4.16
C PRO A 261 -7.03 3.46 5.06
N GLU A 262 -6.79 2.27 4.52
CA GLU A 262 -6.79 0.97 5.21
C GLU A 262 -6.00 -0.05 4.39
N SER A 263 -5.59 -1.14 5.01
CA SER A 263 -4.94 -2.28 4.36
C SER A 263 -5.62 -3.60 4.76
N HIS A 264 -5.14 -4.71 4.20
CA HIS A 264 -5.60 -6.04 4.59
C HIS A 264 -5.22 -6.43 6.04
N ASP A 265 -4.27 -5.73 6.66
CA ASP A 265 -3.82 -5.96 8.05
C ASP A 265 -4.52 -5.06 9.07
N THR A 266 -5.27 -4.06 8.61
CA THR A 266 -5.91 -3.09 9.49
C THR A 266 -7.41 -3.32 9.63
N THR A 267 -8.02 -2.78 10.68
CA THR A 267 -9.48 -2.65 10.74
C THR A 267 -10.02 -1.87 9.55
N ARG A 268 -11.23 -2.21 9.13
CA ARG A 268 -11.93 -1.48 8.08
C ARG A 268 -12.31 -0.09 8.55
N LEU A 269 -12.05 0.91 7.71
CA LEU A 269 -12.38 2.29 8.04
C LEU A 269 -13.89 2.51 8.23
N ALA A 270 -14.73 1.78 7.50
CA ALA A 270 -16.18 1.84 7.64
C ALA A 270 -16.69 1.29 8.98
N GLN A 271 -15.85 0.56 9.72
CA GLN A 271 -16.11 0.07 11.09
C GLN A 271 -15.64 1.07 12.15
N ASP A 272 -14.64 1.92 11.83
CA ASP A 272 -14.14 2.94 12.74
C ASP A 272 -15.21 4.03 12.98
N GLN A 273 -15.18 4.70 14.13
CA GLN A 273 -16.11 5.80 14.43
C GLN A 273 -15.66 7.11 13.75
N PRO A 274 -16.56 7.88 13.18
CA PRO A 274 -18.04 7.69 13.10
C PRO A 274 -18.52 6.75 12.00
N GLY A 275 -17.68 6.16 11.17
CA GLY A 275 -18.02 5.17 10.14
C GLY A 275 -18.93 5.71 9.02
N THR A 276 -18.77 6.99 8.68
CA THR A 276 -19.59 7.70 7.69
C THR A 276 -18.93 7.69 6.31
N ILE A 277 -19.71 8.01 5.27
CA ILE A 277 -19.20 8.14 3.90
C ILE A 277 -18.23 9.33 3.78
N GLU A 278 -18.43 10.38 4.57
CA GLU A 278 -17.56 11.56 4.64
C GLU A 278 -16.19 11.17 5.19
N MET A 279 -16.14 10.33 6.22
CA MET A 279 -14.90 9.77 6.75
C MET A 279 -14.16 8.93 5.70
N GLN A 280 -14.87 8.10 4.94
CA GLN A 280 -14.28 7.33 3.84
C GLN A 280 -13.67 8.28 2.79
N LYS A 281 -14.40 9.30 2.38
CA LYS A 281 -13.92 10.30 1.43
C LYS A 281 -12.70 11.05 1.96
N ASN A 282 -12.74 11.52 3.22
CA ASN A 282 -11.63 12.23 3.85
C ASN A 282 -10.35 11.41 3.83
N ARG A 283 -10.39 10.18 4.35
CA ARG A 283 -9.21 9.33 4.45
C ARG A 283 -8.66 8.93 3.08
N TYR A 284 -9.54 8.72 2.11
CA TYR A 284 -9.11 8.44 0.73
C TYR A 284 -8.39 9.65 0.11
N VAL A 285 -8.98 10.85 0.24
CA VAL A 285 -8.35 12.08 -0.27
C VAL A 285 -7.01 12.33 0.40
N LEU A 286 -6.92 12.20 1.75
CA LEU A 286 -5.66 12.35 2.46
C LEU A 286 -4.59 11.38 1.91
N ALA A 287 -4.93 10.11 1.73
CA ALA A 287 -4.01 9.14 1.14
C ALA A 287 -3.62 9.53 -0.30
N ALA A 288 -4.57 10.02 -1.11
CA ALA A 288 -4.32 10.38 -2.50
C ALA A 288 -3.41 11.61 -2.67
N ILE A 289 -3.51 12.59 -1.77
CA ILE A 289 -2.77 13.87 -1.89
C ILE A 289 -1.43 13.87 -1.16
N PHE A 290 -1.31 13.11 -0.08
CA PHE A 290 -0.18 13.22 0.83
C PHE A 290 1.10 12.63 0.22
N SER A 291 1.02 11.45 -0.31
CA SER A 291 2.14 10.68 -0.85
C SER A 291 2.16 10.63 -2.37
N LYS A 292 3.32 10.32 -2.94
CA LYS A 292 3.46 10.06 -4.36
C LYS A 292 2.62 8.84 -4.78
N GLY A 293 2.66 7.73 -4.03
CA GLY A 293 1.85 6.54 -4.27
C GLY A 293 0.55 6.52 -3.46
N LEU A 294 -0.41 5.73 -3.94
CA LEU A 294 -1.71 5.50 -3.29
C LEU A 294 -2.07 4.02 -3.35
N MET A 295 -2.61 3.47 -2.27
CA MET A 295 -3.21 2.13 -2.29
C MET A 295 -4.61 2.14 -1.67
N MET A 296 -5.50 1.31 -2.24
CA MET A 296 -6.84 1.04 -1.72
C MET A 296 -7.10 -0.46 -1.70
N THR A 297 -7.68 -0.97 -0.62
CA THR A 297 -7.99 -2.41 -0.47
C THR A 297 -9.41 -2.73 -0.97
N THR A 298 -9.57 -3.90 -1.60
CA THR A 298 -10.88 -4.46 -2.08
C THR A 298 -11.98 -4.28 -1.04
N GLY A 299 -13.11 -3.71 -1.47
CA GLY A 299 -14.29 -3.50 -0.63
C GLY A 299 -14.38 -2.11 0.00
N TYR A 300 -13.29 -1.34 0.03
CA TYR A 300 -13.31 0.04 0.49
C TYR A 300 -14.33 0.89 -0.26
N GLU A 301 -14.37 0.75 -1.57
CA GLU A 301 -15.30 1.44 -2.48
C GLU A 301 -16.79 1.18 -2.18
N HIS A 302 -17.06 0.14 -1.40
CA HIS A 302 -18.40 -0.28 -1.01
C HIS A 302 -18.71 -0.11 0.48
N GLY A 303 -17.72 0.38 1.27
CA GLY A 303 -17.86 0.54 2.71
C GLY A 303 -17.94 -0.78 3.45
N ALA A 304 -17.13 -1.75 3.04
CA ALA A 304 -17.00 -3.02 3.74
C ALA A 304 -16.56 -2.78 5.19
N MET A 305 -17.22 -3.45 6.13
CA MET A 305 -16.98 -3.32 7.57
C MET A 305 -16.21 -4.52 8.14
N LYS A 306 -16.40 -5.70 7.55
CA LYS A 306 -15.72 -6.91 8.00
C LYS A 306 -14.24 -6.86 7.62
N GLN A 307 -13.35 -6.89 8.62
CA GLN A 307 -11.91 -6.99 8.38
C GLN A 307 -11.60 -8.25 7.59
N VAL A 308 -10.73 -8.14 6.61
CA VAL A 308 -10.23 -9.31 5.90
C VAL A 308 -9.32 -10.14 6.82
N ASN A 309 -9.33 -11.45 6.59
CA ASN A 309 -8.50 -12.38 7.32
C ASN A 309 -7.79 -13.30 6.31
N VAL A 310 -6.48 -13.35 6.42
CA VAL A 310 -5.61 -14.10 5.49
C VAL A 310 -5.80 -15.62 5.54
N VAL A 311 -6.54 -16.13 6.52
CA VAL A 311 -6.87 -17.55 6.70
C VAL A 311 -8.33 -17.87 6.35
N THR A 312 -9.26 -17.06 6.88
CA THR A 312 -10.68 -17.45 6.94
C THR A 312 -11.59 -16.72 5.97
N THR A 313 -11.17 -15.59 5.40
CA THR A 313 -11.98 -14.86 4.41
C THR A 313 -12.36 -15.76 3.23
N ARG A 314 -13.61 -15.64 2.78
CA ARG A 314 -14.19 -16.37 1.67
C ARG A 314 -14.97 -15.42 0.75
N PRO A 315 -15.33 -15.80 -0.49
CA PRO A 315 -16.16 -14.97 -1.37
C PRO A 315 -17.53 -14.58 -0.76
N SER A 316 -18.07 -15.43 0.12
CA SER A 316 -19.33 -15.13 0.86
C SER A 316 -19.20 -14.01 1.89
N ASP A 317 -17.96 -13.61 2.25
CA ASP A 317 -17.72 -12.50 3.18
C ASP A 317 -17.76 -11.12 2.49
N MET A 318 -17.93 -11.09 1.15
CA MET A 318 -18.20 -9.85 0.43
C MET A 318 -19.55 -9.30 0.88
N GLU A 319 -19.52 -8.20 1.62
CA GLU A 319 -20.72 -7.62 2.24
C GLU A 319 -21.60 -6.90 1.21
N THR A 320 -22.88 -6.77 1.55
CA THR A 320 -23.80 -5.87 0.82
C THR A 320 -23.24 -4.44 0.90
N LYS A 321 -23.25 -3.76 -0.24
CA LYS A 321 -22.73 -2.39 -0.35
C LYS A 321 -23.45 -1.46 0.62
N LYS A 322 -22.68 -0.79 1.48
CA LYS A 322 -23.16 0.31 2.32
C LYS A 322 -23.34 1.59 1.51
N TRP A 323 -22.44 1.79 0.54
CA TRP A 323 -22.44 2.86 -0.48
C TRP A 323 -21.73 2.40 -1.75
N ASP A 324 -21.66 3.27 -2.76
CA ASP A 324 -20.88 3.02 -3.98
C ASP A 324 -20.02 4.26 -4.29
N LEU A 325 -18.73 4.21 -3.97
CA LEU A 325 -17.78 5.29 -4.20
C LEU A 325 -16.99 5.12 -5.50
N ARG A 326 -17.21 4.10 -6.31
CA ARG A 326 -16.37 3.77 -7.47
C ARG A 326 -16.18 4.95 -8.43
N GLN A 327 -17.27 5.62 -8.78
CA GLN A 327 -17.21 6.77 -9.68
C GLN A 327 -16.46 7.95 -9.06
N TRP A 328 -16.69 8.22 -7.77
CA TRP A 328 -16.00 9.26 -7.01
C TRP A 328 -14.51 8.96 -6.88
N ILE A 329 -14.13 7.73 -6.54
CA ILE A 329 -12.72 7.26 -6.47
C ILE A 329 -12.04 7.47 -7.83
N GLY A 330 -12.70 7.10 -8.93
CA GLY A 330 -12.15 7.30 -10.27
C GLY A 330 -11.84 8.77 -10.56
N ARG A 331 -12.66 9.71 -10.09
CA ARG A 331 -12.37 11.15 -10.21
C ARG A 331 -11.20 11.61 -9.37
N ILE A 332 -11.08 11.13 -8.12
CA ILE A 332 -9.95 11.46 -7.25
C ILE A 332 -8.64 10.91 -7.83
N ASN A 333 -8.66 9.69 -8.33
CA ASN A 333 -7.50 9.08 -8.98
C ASN A 333 -7.10 9.82 -10.26
N ALA A 334 -8.07 10.25 -11.08
CA ALA A 334 -7.81 11.08 -12.24
C ALA A 334 -7.19 12.43 -11.82
N LEU A 335 -7.78 13.12 -10.84
CA LEU A 335 -7.23 14.36 -10.28
C LEU A 335 -5.78 14.19 -9.81
N LYS A 336 -5.50 13.09 -9.09
CA LYS A 336 -4.15 12.77 -8.65
C LYS A 336 -3.18 12.63 -9.83
N LEU A 337 -3.54 11.87 -10.85
CA LEU A 337 -2.66 11.58 -11.98
C LEU A 337 -2.49 12.78 -12.93
N GLU A 338 -3.46 13.70 -12.98
CA GLU A 338 -3.45 14.90 -13.82
C GLU A 338 -2.79 16.11 -13.14
N THR A 339 -2.61 16.10 -11.81
CA THR A 339 -2.05 17.20 -11.03
C THR A 339 -0.60 16.89 -10.64
N SER A 340 0.37 17.59 -11.21
CA SER A 340 1.80 17.30 -10.99
C SER A 340 2.18 17.32 -9.52
N ALA A 341 1.67 18.29 -8.72
CA ALA A 341 1.93 18.37 -7.29
C ALA A 341 1.44 17.15 -6.50
N LEU A 342 0.44 16.41 -6.99
CA LEU A 342 -0.07 15.19 -6.39
C LEU A 342 0.73 13.94 -6.83
N CYS A 343 1.54 14.07 -7.88
CA CYS A 343 2.44 13.03 -8.38
C CYS A 343 3.85 13.08 -7.77
N GLU A 344 4.12 14.06 -6.92
CA GLU A 344 5.41 14.24 -6.24
C GLU A 344 5.27 13.90 -4.75
N GLU A 345 6.39 13.51 -4.12
CA GLU A 345 6.44 13.28 -2.67
C GLU A 345 6.37 14.61 -1.92
N GLY A 346 7.34 15.48 -2.11
CA GLY A 346 7.41 16.82 -1.54
C GLY A 346 7.52 16.86 -0.01
N GLN A 347 7.75 18.07 0.52
CA GLN A 347 7.75 18.35 1.95
C GLN A 347 6.42 18.97 2.36
N TRP A 348 5.86 18.52 3.49
CA TRP A 348 4.65 19.08 4.05
C TRP A 348 4.93 20.04 5.22
N ARG A 349 4.14 21.08 5.31
CA ARG A 349 4.20 22.08 6.38
C ARG A 349 2.80 22.37 6.91
N ASN A 350 2.66 22.51 8.23
CA ASN A 350 1.48 23.06 8.84
C ASN A 350 1.56 24.61 8.78
N MET A 351 0.55 25.23 8.23
CA MET A 351 0.44 26.69 8.06
C MET A 351 -0.42 27.36 9.14
N GLY A 352 -0.91 26.58 10.11
CA GLY A 352 -1.78 27.04 11.20
C GLY A 352 -1.44 26.36 12.52
N SER A 353 -2.46 26.00 13.29
CA SER A 353 -2.33 25.27 14.55
C SER A 353 -2.97 23.88 14.46
N TYR A 354 -2.39 22.90 15.15
CA TYR A 354 -3.00 21.58 15.33
C TYR A 354 -4.16 21.59 16.33
N ASP A 355 -4.27 22.60 17.19
CA ASP A 355 -5.29 22.69 18.23
C ASP A 355 -6.67 23.10 17.70
N HIS A 356 -6.75 23.53 16.43
CA HIS A 356 -8.01 23.94 15.81
C HIS A 356 -8.61 22.82 14.97
N ASP A 357 -9.94 22.83 14.84
CA ASP A 357 -10.67 21.93 13.93
C ASP A 357 -10.37 22.21 12.45
N LEU A 358 -9.90 23.44 12.15
CA LEU A 358 -9.48 23.81 10.81
C LEU A 358 -7.96 23.72 10.68
N LEU A 359 -7.50 22.83 9.83
CA LEU A 359 -6.09 22.59 9.55
C LEU A 359 -5.72 23.09 8.16
N PHE A 360 -4.60 23.80 8.07
CA PHE A 360 -4.01 24.25 6.80
C PHE A 360 -2.65 23.59 6.60
N LEU A 361 -2.50 22.84 5.50
CA LEU A 361 -1.23 22.21 5.12
C LEU A 361 -0.76 22.78 3.78
N GLU A 362 0.55 22.96 3.64
CA GLU A 362 1.20 23.29 2.38
C GLU A 362 2.16 22.17 2.00
N LYS A 363 2.06 21.69 0.76
CA LYS A 363 3.06 20.81 0.15
C LYS A 363 4.02 21.64 -0.68
N ARG A 364 5.30 21.49 -0.45
CA ARG A 364 6.36 22.05 -1.27
C ARG A 364 6.98 20.97 -2.14
N THR A 365 7.17 21.31 -3.41
CA THR A 365 7.90 20.46 -4.34
C THR A 365 9.40 20.43 -4.00
N ASP A 366 10.14 19.48 -4.57
CA ASP A 366 11.58 19.35 -4.30
C ASP A 366 12.41 20.58 -4.70
N ASN A 367 11.89 21.43 -5.59
CA ASN A 367 12.50 22.71 -5.94
C ASN A 367 12.16 23.85 -4.96
N GLY A 368 11.46 23.56 -3.86
CA GLY A 368 11.09 24.48 -2.79
C GLY A 368 9.93 25.44 -3.12
N LYS A 369 9.28 25.30 -4.28
CA LYS A 369 8.10 26.08 -4.64
C LYS A 369 6.84 25.48 -4.03
N PRO A 370 5.85 26.30 -3.63
CA PRO A 370 4.55 25.78 -3.25
C PRO A 370 3.97 24.92 -4.37
N GLY A 371 3.51 23.73 -4.04
CA GLY A 371 2.93 22.79 -5.00
C GLY A 371 1.46 22.53 -4.77
N LEU A 372 1.00 22.64 -3.51
CA LEU A 372 -0.37 22.37 -3.12
C LEU A 372 -0.67 22.99 -1.75
N GLY A 373 -1.77 23.72 -1.64
CA GLY A 373 -2.38 24.08 -0.37
C GLY A 373 -3.55 23.15 -0.06
N VAL A 374 -3.73 22.82 1.22
CA VAL A 374 -4.82 21.94 1.68
C VAL A 374 -5.48 22.57 2.90
N MET A 375 -6.79 22.67 2.86
CA MET A 375 -7.61 23.06 4.00
C MET A 375 -8.48 21.87 4.40
N ILE A 376 -8.47 21.51 5.67
CA ILE A 376 -9.15 20.34 6.21
C ILE A 376 -10.04 20.77 7.37
N ASN A 377 -11.33 20.48 7.29
CA ASN A 377 -12.21 20.48 8.44
C ASN A 377 -11.98 19.16 9.21
N LYS A 378 -11.38 19.22 10.40
CA LYS A 378 -11.15 18.01 11.23
C LYS A 378 -12.38 17.60 12.03
N ASP A 379 -13.42 18.43 12.08
CA ASP A 379 -14.66 18.11 12.77
C ASP A 379 -15.48 17.10 11.95
N TRP A 380 -15.72 15.93 12.52
CA TRP A 380 -16.46 14.84 11.90
C TRP A 380 -17.99 15.03 11.95
N HIS A 381 -18.46 16.03 12.69
CA HIS A 381 -19.90 16.21 12.99
C HIS A 381 -20.44 17.52 12.46
N ASN A 382 -19.63 18.57 12.39
CA ASN A 382 -20.09 19.91 12.07
C ASN A 382 -19.51 20.45 10.77
N LYS A 383 -20.38 21.15 10.03
CA LYS A 383 -19.98 21.98 8.89
C LYS A 383 -19.27 23.23 9.40
N ARG A 384 -18.44 23.83 8.56
CA ARG A 384 -17.73 25.05 8.87
C ARG A 384 -17.76 26.02 7.68
N SER A 385 -18.06 27.30 7.97
CA SER A 385 -17.89 28.38 7.00
C SER A 385 -16.61 29.13 7.36
N VAL A 386 -15.64 29.14 6.46
CA VAL A 386 -14.31 29.73 6.65
C VAL A 386 -14.27 31.06 5.94
N ASN A 387 -13.99 32.12 6.70
CA ASN A 387 -13.77 33.45 6.09
C ASN A 387 -12.43 33.45 5.36
N ARG A 388 -12.35 34.18 4.28
CA ARG A 388 -11.13 34.30 3.48
C ARG A 388 -9.93 34.79 4.30
N ASP A 389 -10.17 35.69 5.27
CA ASP A 389 -9.11 36.23 6.14
C ASP A 389 -8.53 35.18 7.11
N GLU A 390 -9.21 34.05 7.30
CA GLU A 390 -8.72 32.90 8.06
C GLU A 390 -7.78 32.01 7.25
N ILE A 391 -7.82 32.14 5.90
CA ILE A 391 -6.99 31.34 5.01
C ILE A 391 -5.59 31.94 4.96
N PRO A 392 -4.50 31.14 5.18
CA PRO A 392 -3.13 31.65 5.12
C PRO A 392 -2.85 32.44 3.84
N GLY A 393 -2.22 33.62 3.96
CA GLY A 393 -1.97 34.53 2.85
C GLY A 393 -1.20 33.88 1.69
N ASP A 394 -0.32 32.93 1.98
CA ASP A 394 0.44 32.15 0.98
C ASP A 394 -0.48 31.35 0.04
N PHE A 395 -1.67 30.97 0.50
CA PHE A 395 -2.66 30.28 -0.34
C PHE A 395 -3.29 31.18 -1.40
N GLY A 396 -3.16 32.50 -1.27
CA GLY A 396 -3.57 33.47 -2.30
C GLY A 396 -2.78 33.37 -3.62
N SER A 397 -1.64 32.68 -3.63
CA SER A 397 -0.85 32.42 -4.83
C SER A 397 -1.43 31.32 -5.73
N TYR A 398 -2.29 30.47 -5.20
CA TYR A 398 -2.96 29.41 -5.96
C TYR A 398 -4.13 29.97 -6.78
N LYS A 399 -4.30 29.42 -7.98
CA LYS A 399 -5.29 29.92 -8.93
C LYS A 399 -6.68 29.32 -8.76
N LYS A 400 -6.77 28.15 -8.12
CA LYS A 400 -8.00 27.37 -8.04
C LYS A 400 -8.16 26.74 -6.67
N MET A 401 -9.40 26.71 -6.19
CA MET A 401 -9.83 25.86 -5.08
C MET A 401 -10.66 24.70 -5.62
N VAL A 402 -10.39 23.48 -5.17
CA VAL A 402 -11.10 22.27 -5.59
C VAL A 402 -11.75 21.62 -4.38
N LYS A 403 -13.07 21.61 -4.33
CA LYS A 403 -13.85 20.84 -3.34
C LYS A 403 -13.95 19.40 -3.82
N VAL A 404 -13.23 18.50 -3.14
CA VAL A 404 -13.07 17.11 -3.61
C VAL A 404 -14.20 16.18 -3.18
N PHE A 405 -15.05 16.60 -2.23
CA PHE A 405 -16.20 15.80 -1.78
C PHE A 405 -17.38 15.84 -2.74
N ASP A 406 -17.51 16.93 -3.49
CA ASP A 406 -18.55 17.06 -4.51
C ASP A 406 -18.40 16.00 -5.60
N GLU A 407 -19.50 15.43 -6.05
CA GLU A 407 -19.50 14.41 -7.11
C GLU A 407 -18.83 14.88 -8.41
N LYS A 408 -18.70 16.18 -8.62
CA LYS A 408 -18.13 16.79 -9.83
C LYS A 408 -16.75 17.43 -9.62
N CYS A 409 -16.13 17.30 -8.45
CA CYS A 409 -14.87 17.98 -8.10
C CYS A 409 -14.88 19.44 -8.58
N LYS A 410 -15.86 20.23 -8.15
CA LYS A 410 -16.06 21.62 -8.64
C LYS A 410 -14.87 22.49 -8.26
N THR A 411 -14.39 23.26 -9.23
CA THR A 411 -13.45 24.36 -8.97
C THR A 411 -14.24 25.57 -8.44
N VAL A 412 -13.89 26.07 -7.27
CA VAL A 412 -14.54 27.23 -6.66
C VAL A 412 -13.67 28.44 -6.87
N GLY A 413 -14.26 29.55 -7.36
CA GLY A 413 -13.56 30.81 -7.53
C GLY A 413 -13.09 31.40 -6.19
N ASN A 414 -12.08 32.27 -6.25
CA ASN A 414 -11.35 32.82 -5.09
C ASN A 414 -12.12 33.92 -4.32
N THR A 415 -13.45 33.95 -4.33
CA THR A 415 -14.25 35.03 -3.74
C THR A 415 -15.25 34.54 -2.69
N GLY A 416 -15.25 35.16 -1.51
CA GLY A 416 -16.21 34.93 -0.42
C GLY A 416 -15.78 33.84 0.58
N ASN A 417 -16.70 33.50 1.49
CA ASN A 417 -16.50 32.40 2.45
C ASN A 417 -16.46 31.06 1.76
N VAL A 418 -15.66 30.14 2.33
CA VAL A 418 -15.60 28.76 1.90
C VAL A 418 -16.35 27.88 2.89
N ASP A 419 -17.48 27.33 2.44
CA ASP A 419 -18.25 26.39 3.27
C ASP A 419 -17.68 24.99 3.10
N LEU A 420 -17.36 24.34 4.22
CA LEU A 420 -16.91 22.95 4.29
C LEU A 420 -17.98 22.08 4.94
N GLU A 421 -18.23 20.93 4.36
CA GLU A 421 -18.96 19.86 5.03
C GLU A 421 -18.13 19.30 6.21
N GLN A 422 -18.76 18.46 7.05
CA GLN A 422 -18.01 17.73 8.06
C GLN A 422 -16.87 16.94 7.41
N SER A 423 -15.71 16.98 7.99
CA SER A 423 -14.48 16.33 7.53
C SER A 423 -14.03 16.66 6.09
N GLU A 424 -14.61 17.69 5.44
CA GLU A 424 -14.29 18.01 4.05
C GLU A 424 -12.85 18.55 3.90
N ILE A 425 -12.26 18.20 2.75
CA ILE A 425 -10.95 18.69 2.31
C ILE A 425 -11.14 19.57 1.07
N VAL A 426 -10.45 20.70 1.07
CA VAL A 426 -10.36 21.61 -0.08
C VAL A 426 -8.90 21.74 -0.49
N LEU A 427 -8.64 21.60 -1.79
CA LEU A 427 -7.32 21.76 -2.37
C LEU A 427 -7.16 23.13 -3.03
N PHE A 428 -6.00 23.72 -2.86
CA PHE A 428 -5.55 24.93 -3.54
C PHE A 428 -4.43 24.54 -4.51
N VAL A 429 -4.68 24.71 -5.82
CA VAL A 429 -3.81 24.27 -6.90
C VAL A 429 -3.53 25.37 -7.93
#